data_8d82655061eddcbd407c20fc598f4e44
#
_entry.id   8d82655061eddcbd407c20fc598f4e44
#
_cell.length_a   1.000
_cell.length_b   1.000
_cell.length_c   1.000
_cell.angle_alpha   90.00
_cell.angle_beta   90.00
_cell.angle_gamma   90.00
#
_symmetry.space_group_name_H-M   'P 1'
#
loop_
_entity.id
_entity.type
_entity.pdbx_description
1 polymer ?
#
loop_
_entity_poly.entity_id
_entity_poly.type
_entity_poly.pdbx_seq_one_letter_code
_entity_poly.pdbx_strand_id
1 'polypeptide(L)'
;YDLGGMEIIIRDWWSSGEEEEPKNAYEEARQEYRDWVQDTYNFKIKQVAISDWGSTPEDFLNYATTGGDENYVWILRQGAEFVSAMNSGLMYDLATLDCLDFSQDKWKGGVHKLCSKGDSIYGCSPEIPEPRGGLYFNKRLLEEAGINPDDIYKWQESGEWTWDKFEELCQTITADTDNDGVTDRWALVTDDSETKNEAVWSNDAEYIGMENGKYVNKLESDETLQALNWALDMMAKYKYMPEGAEWDYWKTAFPNGDGAFLVGQAYLAANEFKDMEDDFGFVCFPKGPNAKDYRNCYTDNIYAIPACYDADKAWKIAFALNAYTNRVPGYEDYNDRLSGYYDSFRDTESVDLTIARMCENGFTTYHDMIPGLSLGEQFLWGCTIDLSLIHI
;
A
#
# COMPACT_ATOMS: atom_id res chain seq x y z
N TYR A 1 24.13 -18.98 -18.49
CA TYR A 1 23.28 -20.06 -18.00
C TYR A 1 22.23 -20.43 -19.05
N ASP A 2 21.82 -21.68 -19.11
CA ASP A 2 20.74 -22.18 -19.95
C ASP A 2 19.74 -22.90 -19.03
N LEU A 3 18.52 -22.42 -18.93
CA LEU A 3 17.50 -22.98 -18.04
C LEU A 3 16.67 -24.09 -18.70
N GLY A 4 17.05 -24.54 -19.92
CA GLY A 4 16.52 -25.73 -20.57
C GLY A 4 15.07 -25.58 -21.06
N GLY A 5 14.64 -24.37 -21.37
CA GLY A 5 13.27 -24.09 -21.79
C GLY A 5 12.25 -24.13 -20.64
N MET A 6 12.68 -23.86 -19.42
CA MET A 6 11.80 -23.87 -18.23
C MET A 6 10.67 -22.88 -18.40
N GLU A 7 9.44 -23.33 -18.22
CA GLU A 7 8.27 -22.47 -18.15
C GLU A 7 7.94 -22.19 -16.68
N ILE A 8 7.91 -20.91 -16.30
CA ILE A 8 7.69 -20.43 -14.95
C ILE A 8 6.39 -19.64 -14.90
N ILE A 9 5.57 -19.88 -13.90
CA ILE A 9 4.33 -19.16 -13.68
C ILE A 9 4.43 -18.38 -12.37
N ILE A 10 4.33 -17.06 -12.47
CA ILE A 10 4.08 -16.18 -11.32
C ILE A 10 2.58 -16.23 -11.07
N ARG A 11 2.16 -16.79 -9.92
CA ARG A 11 0.75 -16.88 -9.53
C ARG A 11 0.38 -15.67 -8.69
N ASP A 12 -0.63 -14.97 -9.14
CA ASP A 12 -1.28 -13.91 -8.39
C ASP A 12 -2.81 -14.11 -8.34
N TRP A 13 -3.56 -13.06 -8.02
CA TRP A 13 -5.03 -13.07 -7.95
C TRP A 13 -5.70 -11.99 -8.81
N TRP A 14 -4.94 -11.31 -9.70
CA TRP A 14 -5.47 -10.22 -10.53
C TRP A 14 -5.09 -10.27 -12.02
N SER A 15 -4.03 -10.94 -12.41
CA SER A 15 -3.54 -10.93 -13.79
C SER A 15 -4.42 -11.77 -14.71
N SER A 16 -4.71 -11.23 -15.92
CA SER A 16 -5.46 -11.96 -16.95
C SER A 16 -4.70 -13.15 -17.55
N GLY A 17 -3.37 -13.11 -17.47
CA GLY A 17 -2.49 -14.06 -18.14
C GLY A 17 -2.29 -13.82 -19.63
N GLU A 18 -2.84 -12.74 -20.15
CA GLU A 18 -2.67 -12.30 -21.53
C GLU A 18 -1.57 -11.23 -21.62
N GLU A 19 -0.80 -11.25 -22.70
CA GLU A 19 0.15 -10.19 -23.00
C GLU A 19 -0.62 -8.97 -23.53
N GLU A 20 -0.39 -7.81 -22.93
CA GLU A 20 -0.96 -6.55 -23.39
C GLU A 20 0.00 -5.88 -24.38
N GLU A 21 -0.56 -5.20 -25.39
CA GLU A 21 0.23 -4.36 -26.29
C GLU A 21 0.85 -3.19 -25.51
N PRO A 22 2.14 -2.89 -25.71
CA PRO A 22 2.80 -1.76 -25.05
C PRO A 22 2.11 -0.44 -25.37
N LYS A 23 1.91 0.39 -24.34
CA LYS A 23 1.21 1.68 -24.44
C LYS A 23 2.16 2.88 -24.52
N ASN A 24 3.44 2.67 -24.23
CA ASN A 24 4.46 3.72 -24.22
C ASN A 24 5.87 3.14 -24.47
N ALA A 25 6.84 4.02 -24.68
CA ALA A 25 8.23 3.64 -25.00
C ALA A 25 8.91 2.81 -23.88
N TYR A 26 8.54 3.03 -22.62
CA TYR A 26 9.05 2.22 -21.51
C TYR A 26 8.53 0.79 -21.59
N GLU A 27 7.23 0.61 -21.83
CA GLU A 27 6.63 -0.72 -21.94
C GLU A 27 7.17 -1.51 -23.13
N GLU A 28 7.43 -0.83 -24.28
CA GLU A 28 8.12 -1.42 -25.41
C GLU A 28 9.53 -1.88 -25.03
N ALA A 29 10.33 -1.02 -24.40
CA ALA A 29 11.67 -1.34 -23.96
C ALA A 29 11.68 -2.46 -22.90
N ARG A 30 10.68 -2.50 -22.00
CA ARG A 30 10.51 -3.57 -21.02
C ARG A 30 10.21 -4.91 -21.69
N GLN A 31 9.35 -4.92 -22.66
CA GLN A 31 9.02 -6.13 -23.43
C GLN A 31 10.24 -6.65 -24.17
N GLU A 32 10.94 -5.77 -24.91
CA GLU A 32 12.18 -6.13 -25.61
C GLU A 32 13.25 -6.69 -24.66
N TYR A 33 13.42 -6.06 -23.50
CA TYR A 33 14.35 -6.55 -22.46
C TYR A 33 13.96 -7.93 -21.95
N ARG A 34 12.68 -8.14 -21.62
CA ARG A 34 12.16 -9.42 -21.13
C ARG A 34 12.27 -10.53 -22.17
N ASP A 35 12.01 -10.22 -23.42
CA ASP A 35 12.19 -11.18 -24.52
C ASP A 35 13.65 -11.55 -24.67
N TRP A 36 14.55 -10.56 -24.65
CA TRP A 36 15.99 -10.80 -24.71
C TRP A 36 16.49 -11.67 -23.54
N VAL A 37 16.05 -11.42 -22.32
CA VAL A 37 16.42 -12.21 -21.15
C VAL A 37 15.93 -13.66 -21.28
N GLN A 38 14.68 -13.85 -21.66
CA GLN A 38 14.07 -15.14 -21.85
C GLN A 38 14.77 -15.97 -22.94
N ASP A 39 15.09 -15.36 -24.05
CA ASP A 39 15.78 -16.03 -25.16
C ASP A 39 17.26 -16.31 -24.81
N THR A 40 17.94 -15.38 -24.13
CA THR A 40 19.34 -15.54 -23.72
C THR A 40 19.56 -16.69 -22.76
N TYR A 41 18.65 -16.85 -21.79
CA TYR A 41 18.79 -17.86 -20.74
C TYR A 41 17.84 -19.07 -20.92
N ASN A 42 17.10 -19.12 -22.02
CA ASN A 42 16.23 -20.21 -22.40
C ASN A 42 15.18 -20.57 -21.34
N PHE A 43 14.31 -19.62 -21.02
CA PHE A 43 13.15 -19.80 -20.16
C PHE A 43 11.96 -18.96 -20.65
N LYS A 44 10.77 -19.21 -20.10
CA LYS A 44 9.60 -18.35 -20.27
C LYS A 44 8.96 -18.06 -18.92
N ILE A 45 8.53 -16.83 -18.69
CA ILE A 45 7.76 -16.41 -17.52
C ILE A 45 6.39 -15.91 -17.99
N LYS A 46 5.35 -16.38 -17.29
CA LYS A 46 3.98 -15.92 -17.45
C LYS A 46 3.40 -15.59 -16.08
N GLN A 47 2.66 -14.50 -15.98
CA GLN A 47 1.97 -14.09 -14.74
C GLN A 47 0.47 -14.32 -14.92
N VAL A 48 -0.16 -15.09 -14.03
CA VAL A 48 -1.55 -15.57 -14.16
C VAL A 48 -2.24 -15.62 -12.82
N ALA A 49 -3.47 -15.11 -12.74
CA ALA A 49 -4.35 -15.35 -11.62
C ALA A 49 -4.86 -16.81 -11.65
N ILE A 50 -4.47 -17.60 -10.65
CA ILE A 50 -4.88 -19.00 -10.51
C ILE A 50 -5.84 -19.18 -9.34
N SER A 51 -5.54 -18.55 -8.21
CA SER A 51 -6.41 -18.49 -7.03
C SER A 51 -6.86 -17.05 -6.82
N ASP A 52 -7.94 -16.85 -6.09
CA ASP A 52 -8.33 -15.52 -5.62
C ASP A 52 -7.54 -15.08 -4.38
N TRP A 53 -7.72 -13.84 -3.95
CA TRP A 53 -7.04 -13.28 -2.79
C TRP A 53 -7.30 -14.08 -1.50
N GLY A 54 -8.53 -14.59 -1.33
CA GLY A 54 -8.93 -15.32 -0.13
C GLY A 54 -8.37 -16.74 -0.07
N SER A 55 -8.36 -17.46 -1.20
CA SER A 55 -7.94 -18.87 -1.29
C SER A 55 -6.44 -19.08 -1.48
N THR A 56 -5.70 -18.06 -1.93
CA THR A 56 -4.26 -18.17 -2.20
C THR A 56 -3.44 -18.72 -1.01
N PRO A 57 -3.66 -18.30 0.25
CA PRO A 57 -2.89 -18.84 1.38
C PRO A 57 -3.06 -20.34 1.58
N GLU A 58 -4.29 -20.86 1.44
CA GLU A 58 -4.58 -22.30 1.57
C GLU A 58 -3.98 -23.08 0.42
N ASP A 59 -4.10 -22.58 -0.80
CA ASP A 59 -3.52 -23.20 -1.99
C ASP A 59 -2.00 -23.29 -1.91
N PHE A 60 -1.36 -22.24 -1.39
CA PHE A 60 0.09 -22.26 -1.14
C PHE A 60 0.47 -23.35 -0.12
N LEU A 61 -0.24 -23.41 1.01
CA LEU A 61 -0.01 -24.41 2.04
C LEU A 61 -0.11 -25.83 1.49
N ASN A 62 -1.15 -26.09 0.73
CA ASN A 62 -1.38 -27.39 0.10
C ASN A 62 -0.25 -27.73 -0.87
N TYR A 63 0.09 -26.81 -1.79
CA TYR A 63 1.14 -27.05 -2.78
C TYR A 63 2.52 -27.22 -2.15
N ALA A 64 2.89 -26.38 -1.20
CA ALA A 64 4.19 -26.45 -0.52
C ALA A 64 4.36 -27.74 0.29
N THR A 65 3.26 -28.34 0.74
CA THR A 65 3.24 -29.60 1.49
C THR A 65 3.26 -30.82 0.58
N THR A 66 2.49 -30.79 -0.52
CA THR A 66 2.33 -31.96 -1.42
C THR A 66 3.32 -31.97 -2.58
N GLY A 67 3.82 -30.80 -2.96
CA GLY A 67 4.63 -30.61 -4.16
C GLY A 67 3.80 -30.64 -5.44
N GLY A 68 4.50 -30.45 -6.57
CA GLY A 68 3.96 -30.49 -7.92
C GLY A 68 5.06 -30.37 -8.95
N ASP A 69 4.73 -30.64 -10.21
CA ASP A 69 5.68 -30.57 -11.33
C ASP A 69 5.84 -29.15 -11.87
N GLU A 70 4.92 -28.23 -11.52
CA GLU A 70 4.90 -26.87 -11.99
C GLU A 70 6.08 -26.06 -11.42
N ASN A 71 6.46 -25.00 -12.14
CA ASN A 71 7.50 -24.06 -11.71
C ASN A 71 6.84 -22.75 -11.27
N TYR A 72 6.25 -22.76 -10.08
CA TYR A 72 5.57 -21.59 -9.55
C TYR A 72 6.50 -20.64 -8.78
N VAL A 73 6.32 -19.35 -9.02
CA VAL A 73 6.60 -18.29 -8.04
C VAL A 73 5.25 -17.87 -7.49
N TRP A 74 5.11 -17.83 -6.19
CA TRP A 74 3.87 -17.43 -5.54
C TRP A 74 3.94 -15.98 -5.12
N ILE A 75 2.90 -15.22 -5.45
CA ILE A 75 2.64 -13.95 -4.80
C ILE A 75 1.71 -14.20 -3.63
N LEU A 76 2.17 -13.85 -2.44
CA LEU A 76 1.45 -14.03 -1.20
C LEU A 76 1.18 -12.67 -0.57
N ARG A 77 0.04 -12.55 0.11
CA ARG A 77 -0.27 -11.35 0.87
C ARG A 77 0.50 -11.33 2.18
N GLN A 78 0.83 -10.14 2.66
CA GLN A 78 1.31 -9.93 4.01
C GLN A 78 0.22 -10.35 5.01
N GLY A 79 0.58 -11.09 6.06
CA GLY A 79 -0.36 -11.52 7.08
C GLY A 79 0.10 -12.71 7.89
N ALA A 80 -0.74 -13.12 8.82
CA ALA A 80 -0.46 -14.21 9.75
C ALA A 80 -0.25 -15.56 9.05
N GLU A 81 -0.95 -15.80 7.93
CA GLU A 81 -0.82 -17.02 7.14
C GLU A 81 0.57 -17.13 6.51
N PHE A 82 1.12 -16.01 6.01
CA PHE A 82 2.49 -15.95 5.50
C PHE A 82 3.48 -16.34 6.61
N VAL A 83 3.35 -15.75 7.78
CA VAL A 83 4.24 -16.03 8.92
C VAL A 83 4.11 -17.47 9.40
N SER A 84 2.90 -18.02 9.41
CA SER A 84 2.66 -19.42 9.78
C SER A 84 3.34 -20.38 8.80
N ALA A 85 3.22 -20.12 7.50
CA ALA A 85 3.89 -20.89 6.46
C ALA A 85 5.43 -20.81 6.56
N MET A 86 5.96 -19.60 6.78
CA MET A 86 7.38 -19.36 7.00
C MET A 86 7.91 -20.13 8.22
N ASN A 87 7.21 -20.06 9.35
CA ASN A 87 7.61 -20.75 10.58
C ASN A 87 7.49 -22.28 10.48
N SER A 88 6.61 -22.78 9.60
CA SER A 88 6.45 -24.20 9.31
C SER A 88 7.44 -24.75 8.29
N GLY A 89 8.39 -23.92 7.80
CA GLY A 89 9.42 -24.34 6.86
C GLY A 89 8.89 -24.62 5.44
N LEU A 90 7.78 -24.00 5.04
CA LEU A 90 7.16 -24.21 3.74
C LEU A 90 7.65 -23.27 2.64
N MET A 91 8.50 -22.30 3.00
CA MET A 91 9.10 -21.35 2.09
C MET A 91 10.60 -21.60 1.94
N TYR A 92 11.10 -21.43 0.71
CA TYR A 92 12.51 -21.58 0.42
C TYR A 92 13.30 -20.41 1.02
N ASP A 93 14.45 -20.68 1.60
CA ASP A 93 15.35 -19.64 2.10
C ASP A 93 16.10 -18.97 0.94
N LEU A 94 15.61 -17.82 0.51
CA LEU A 94 16.15 -17.07 -0.62
C LEU A 94 17.58 -16.55 -0.36
N ALA A 95 18.00 -16.41 0.90
CA ALA A 95 19.36 -15.99 1.25
C ALA A 95 20.44 -17.04 0.88
N THR A 96 20.01 -18.28 0.64
CA THR A 96 20.91 -19.38 0.20
C THR A 96 21.16 -19.37 -1.31
N LEU A 97 20.44 -18.53 -2.07
CA LEU A 97 20.49 -18.48 -3.53
C LEU A 97 21.43 -17.34 -3.98
N ASP A 98 22.63 -17.69 -4.42
CA ASP A 98 23.69 -16.75 -4.82
C ASP A 98 23.34 -15.89 -6.06
N CYS A 99 22.26 -16.23 -6.76
CA CYS A 99 21.74 -15.42 -7.86
C CYS A 99 20.91 -14.21 -7.38
N LEU A 100 20.60 -14.09 -6.06
CA LEU A 100 19.86 -12.98 -5.48
C LEU A 100 20.77 -12.11 -4.62
N ASP A 101 20.95 -10.85 -5.00
CA ASP A 101 21.67 -9.86 -4.22
C ASP A 101 20.71 -8.79 -3.71
N PHE A 102 20.28 -8.92 -2.46
CA PHE A 102 19.34 -8.02 -1.80
C PHE A 102 19.92 -6.63 -1.46
N SER A 103 21.16 -6.36 -1.78
CA SER A 103 21.75 -5.01 -1.70
C SER A 103 21.42 -4.14 -2.93
N GLN A 104 20.91 -4.72 -4.01
CA GLN A 104 20.55 -4.00 -5.23
C GLN A 104 19.35 -3.08 -5.02
N ASP A 105 19.32 -1.94 -5.74
CA ASP A 105 18.31 -0.90 -5.60
C ASP A 105 16.87 -1.37 -5.89
N LYS A 106 16.68 -2.37 -6.72
CA LYS A 106 15.34 -2.91 -6.98
C LYS A 106 14.64 -3.49 -5.74
N TRP A 107 15.39 -3.81 -4.67
CA TRP A 107 14.86 -4.31 -3.40
C TRP A 107 14.61 -3.21 -2.36
N LYS A 108 14.73 -1.93 -2.74
CA LYS A 108 14.64 -0.78 -1.83
C LYS A 108 13.33 -0.68 -1.07
N GLY A 109 12.24 -1.27 -1.57
CA GLY A 109 10.98 -1.38 -0.84
C GLY A 109 11.07 -2.12 0.50
N GLY A 110 12.11 -2.94 0.68
CA GLY A 110 12.43 -3.54 1.97
C GLY A 110 11.60 -4.75 2.39
N VAL A 111 10.76 -5.29 1.51
CA VAL A 111 9.89 -6.45 1.82
C VAL A 111 10.71 -7.67 2.26
N HIS A 112 11.88 -7.89 1.69
CA HIS A 112 12.77 -8.97 2.12
C HIS A 112 13.20 -8.88 3.59
N LYS A 113 13.29 -7.66 4.15
CA LYS A 113 13.58 -7.45 5.59
C LYS A 113 12.40 -7.85 6.45
N LEU A 114 11.17 -7.55 6.01
CA LEU A 114 9.93 -7.97 6.68
C LEU A 114 9.79 -9.50 6.70
N CYS A 115 10.25 -10.16 5.64
CA CYS A 115 10.16 -11.61 5.46
C CYS A 115 11.42 -12.37 5.96
N SER A 116 12.23 -11.75 6.81
CA SER A 116 13.46 -12.34 7.33
C SER A 116 13.28 -12.96 8.71
N LYS A 117 14.04 -14.01 8.97
CA LYS A 117 14.17 -14.64 10.28
C LYS A 117 15.64 -14.98 10.52
N GLY A 118 16.31 -14.21 11.35
CA GLY A 118 17.78 -14.26 11.46
C GLY A 118 18.40 -13.87 10.11
N ASP A 119 19.30 -14.70 9.62
CA ASP A 119 19.99 -14.50 8.33
C ASP A 119 19.20 -15.05 7.13
N SER A 120 18.07 -15.72 7.36
CA SER A 120 17.23 -16.31 6.31
C SER A 120 16.19 -15.32 5.79
N ILE A 121 15.89 -15.39 4.48
CA ILE A 121 14.93 -14.53 3.77
C ILE A 121 13.93 -15.44 3.05
N TYR A 122 12.65 -15.30 3.35
CA TYR A 122 11.60 -16.18 2.85
C TYR A 122 10.65 -15.56 1.83
N GLY A 123 10.81 -14.27 1.56
CA GLY A 123 10.03 -13.55 0.57
C GLY A 123 10.69 -12.24 0.20
N CYS A 124 10.34 -11.70 -0.95
CA CYS A 124 10.85 -10.43 -1.46
C CYS A 124 9.83 -9.76 -2.37
N SER A 125 10.11 -8.53 -2.75
CA SER A 125 9.38 -7.85 -3.83
C SER A 125 10.36 -6.99 -4.64
N PRO A 126 10.43 -7.16 -5.96
CA PRO A 126 11.23 -6.32 -6.85
C PRO A 126 10.48 -5.05 -7.27
N GLU A 127 9.30 -4.81 -6.74
CA GLU A 127 8.41 -3.74 -7.18
C GLU A 127 8.71 -2.42 -6.44
N ILE A 128 8.39 -1.30 -7.11
CA ILE A 128 8.35 0.00 -6.46
C ILE A 128 7.18 0.01 -5.45
N PRO A 129 7.36 0.57 -4.23
CA PRO A 129 6.29 0.66 -3.25
C PRO A 129 4.99 1.21 -3.83
N GLU A 130 3.89 0.54 -3.53
CA GLU A 130 2.58 0.94 -4.02
C GLU A 130 2.04 2.12 -3.20
N PRO A 131 1.54 3.19 -3.86
CA PRO A 131 0.83 4.26 -3.17
C PRO A 131 -0.45 3.72 -2.53
N ARG A 132 -0.65 4.01 -1.24
CA ARG A 132 -1.82 3.56 -0.47
C ARG A 132 -2.57 4.74 0.12
N GLY A 133 -2.60 4.88 1.42
CA GLY A 133 -3.39 5.87 2.10
C GLY A 133 -2.94 7.31 1.89
N GLY A 134 -3.90 8.17 1.65
CA GLY A 134 -3.72 9.60 1.49
C GLY A 134 -5.02 10.35 1.71
N LEU A 135 -5.08 11.58 1.24
CA LEU A 135 -6.23 12.44 1.41
C LEU A 135 -6.74 12.96 0.08
N TYR A 136 -7.98 12.57 -0.28
CA TYR A 136 -8.73 13.18 -1.37
C TYR A 136 -9.34 14.49 -0.93
N PHE A 137 -9.45 15.45 -1.83
CA PHE A 137 -10.18 16.67 -1.61
C PHE A 137 -11.06 17.05 -2.80
N ASN A 138 -12.28 17.46 -2.52
CA ASN A 138 -13.23 17.93 -3.51
C ASN A 138 -12.96 19.42 -3.81
N LYS A 139 -12.52 19.73 -5.04
CA LYS A 139 -12.10 21.07 -5.42
C LYS A 139 -13.23 22.08 -5.34
N ARG A 140 -14.44 21.72 -5.77
CA ARG A 140 -15.60 22.62 -5.71
C ARG A 140 -15.95 23.00 -4.26
N LEU A 141 -15.99 22.06 -3.34
CA LEU A 141 -16.32 22.32 -1.94
C LEU A 141 -15.27 23.18 -1.23
N LEU A 142 -14.00 23.05 -1.60
CA LEU A 142 -12.94 23.93 -1.12
C LEU A 142 -13.13 25.37 -1.62
N GLU A 143 -13.40 25.55 -2.91
CA GLU A 143 -13.67 26.85 -3.51
C GLU A 143 -14.89 27.54 -2.89
N GLU A 144 -15.98 26.80 -2.65
CA GLU A 144 -17.18 27.31 -1.95
C GLU A 144 -16.87 27.78 -0.52
N ALA A 145 -15.89 27.19 0.14
CA ALA A 145 -15.40 27.60 1.44
C ALA A 145 -14.33 28.73 1.37
N GLY A 146 -14.01 29.21 0.18
CA GLY A 146 -13.01 30.26 -0.04
C GLY A 146 -11.57 29.78 0.01
N ILE A 147 -11.33 28.47 -0.17
CA ILE A 147 -10.01 27.86 -0.16
C ILE A 147 -9.62 27.56 -1.61
N ASN A 148 -8.42 28.02 -2.03
CA ASN A 148 -7.88 27.63 -3.32
C ASN A 148 -7.36 26.18 -3.26
N PRO A 149 -7.92 25.22 -4.05
CA PRO A 149 -7.49 23.83 -4.04
C PRO A 149 -5.99 23.61 -4.33
N ASP A 150 -5.39 24.46 -5.19
CA ASP A 150 -3.98 24.35 -5.55
C ASP A 150 -3.03 24.68 -4.38
N ASP A 151 -3.51 25.38 -3.37
CA ASP A 151 -2.70 25.71 -2.20
C ASP A 151 -2.37 24.47 -1.36
N ILE A 152 -3.21 23.43 -1.41
CA ILE A 152 -2.94 22.15 -0.71
C ILE A 152 -1.65 21.51 -1.25
N TYR A 153 -1.48 21.49 -2.57
CA TYR A 153 -0.24 20.99 -3.18
C TYR A 153 0.98 21.84 -2.81
N LYS A 154 0.83 23.16 -2.77
CA LYS A 154 1.91 24.07 -2.36
C LYS A 154 2.33 23.83 -0.91
N TRP A 155 1.37 23.63 0.00
CA TRP A 155 1.67 23.29 1.40
C TRP A 155 2.33 21.92 1.53
N GLN A 156 1.91 20.94 0.72
CA GLN A 156 2.58 19.63 0.68
C GLN A 156 4.05 19.80 0.26
N GLU A 157 4.32 20.53 -0.83
CA GLU A 157 5.67 20.74 -1.34
C GLU A 157 6.56 21.55 -0.36
N SER A 158 6.00 22.56 0.31
CA SER A 158 6.73 23.35 1.31
C SER A 158 6.91 22.64 2.67
N GLY A 159 6.20 21.53 2.89
CA GLY A 159 6.17 20.82 4.18
C GLY A 159 5.22 21.42 5.22
N GLU A 160 4.41 22.41 4.83
CA GLU A 160 3.42 23.07 5.68
C GLU A 160 2.09 22.31 5.76
N TRP A 161 1.92 21.25 4.97
CA TRP A 161 0.78 20.36 5.01
C TRP A 161 0.84 19.47 6.25
N THR A 162 0.30 19.97 7.37
CA THR A 162 0.37 19.39 8.71
C THR A 162 -1.03 19.15 9.28
N TRP A 163 -1.13 18.42 10.40
CA TRP A 163 -2.38 18.25 11.12
C TRP A 163 -3.03 19.58 11.47
N ASP A 164 -2.26 20.56 11.93
CA ASP A 164 -2.78 21.87 12.28
C ASP A 164 -3.37 22.60 11.07
N LYS A 165 -2.68 22.53 9.92
CA LYS A 165 -3.19 23.10 8.66
C LYS A 165 -4.46 22.38 8.19
N PHE A 166 -4.50 21.07 8.27
CA PHE A 166 -5.67 20.29 7.92
C PHE A 166 -6.87 20.61 8.82
N GLU A 167 -6.66 20.69 10.14
CA GLU A 167 -7.72 21.06 11.08
C GLU A 167 -8.23 22.49 10.85
N GLU A 168 -7.37 23.46 10.55
CA GLU A 168 -7.74 24.81 10.14
C GLU A 168 -8.72 24.81 8.95
N LEU A 169 -8.44 23.99 7.94
CA LEU A 169 -9.33 23.83 6.78
C LEU A 169 -10.65 23.15 7.17
N CYS A 170 -10.60 22.12 7.98
CA CYS A 170 -11.81 21.43 8.46
C CYS A 170 -12.73 22.37 9.26
N GLN A 171 -12.17 23.24 10.10
CA GLN A 171 -12.93 24.28 10.79
C GLN A 171 -13.56 25.28 9.85
N THR A 172 -12.84 25.70 8.81
CA THR A 172 -13.34 26.67 7.82
C THR A 172 -14.47 26.07 6.98
N ILE A 173 -14.38 24.80 6.64
CA ILE A 173 -15.35 24.12 5.77
C ILE A 173 -16.62 23.74 6.51
N THR A 174 -16.48 23.15 7.72
CA THR A 174 -17.62 22.65 8.48
C THR A 174 -18.47 23.83 9.00
N ALA A 175 -19.68 23.95 8.51
CA ALA A 175 -20.53 25.11 8.78
C ALA A 175 -22.03 24.78 8.67
N ASP A 176 -22.80 25.54 9.42
CA ASP A 176 -24.22 25.78 9.22
C ASP A 176 -24.34 26.97 8.25
N THR A 177 -24.65 26.71 6.99
CA THR A 177 -24.61 27.72 5.92
C THR A 177 -25.95 28.49 5.77
N ASP A 178 -27.04 27.97 6.30
CA ASP A 178 -28.37 28.61 6.26
C ASP A 178 -28.83 29.17 7.62
N ASN A 179 -28.04 28.97 8.69
CA ASN A 179 -28.26 29.43 10.06
C ASN A 179 -29.51 28.84 10.72
N ASP A 180 -29.84 27.59 10.41
CA ASP A 180 -30.96 26.88 11.07
C ASP A 180 -30.54 26.14 12.35
N GLY A 181 -29.25 26.16 12.69
CA GLY A 181 -28.65 25.51 13.86
C GLY A 181 -28.18 24.09 13.61
N VAL A 182 -28.24 23.62 12.36
CA VAL A 182 -27.76 22.30 11.95
C VAL A 182 -26.58 22.45 10.98
N THR A 183 -25.53 21.68 11.18
CA THR A 183 -24.41 21.66 10.23
C THR A 183 -24.86 21.02 8.93
N ASP A 184 -24.72 21.73 7.82
CA ASP A 184 -25.12 21.31 6.47
C ASP A 184 -23.95 21.20 5.48
N ARG A 185 -22.77 21.71 5.84
CA ARG A 185 -21.52 21.54 5.12
C ARG A 185 -20.46 20.90 6.01
N TRP A 186 -19.96 19.75 5.60
CA TRP A 186 -19.03 18.95 6.38
C TRP A 186 -17.67 18.87 5.71
N ALA A 187 -16.60 18.91 6.53
CA ALA A 187 -15.25 18.78 6.02
C ALA A 187 -14.89 17.35 5.68
N LEU A 188 -15.33 16.36 6.47
CA LEU A 188 -14.79 15.01 6.41
C LEU A 188 -15.87 13.95 6.19
N VAL A 189 -15.63 13.08 5.22
CA VAL A 189 -16.21 11.74 5.13
C VAL A 189 -15.06 10.74 5.08
N THR A 190 -15.17 9.59 5.76
CA THR A 190 -14.00 8.71 5.84
C THR A 190 -14.30 7.31 6.34
N ASP A 191 -13.39 6.40 6.03
CA ASP A 191 -13.21 5.15 6.76
C ASP A 191 -12.51 5.44 8.09
N ASP A 192 -13.14 5.04 9.19
CA ASP A 192 -12.62 5.33 10.54
C ASP A 192 -11.31 4.61 10.83
N SER A 193 -11.14 3.39 10.34
CA SER A 193 -9.92 2.62 10.53
C SER A 193 -8.77 3.17 9.71
N GLU A 194 -9.04 3.54 8.45
CA GLU A 194 -8.03 4.17 7.59
C GLU A 194 -7.55 5.50 8.20
N THR A 195 -8.47 6.33 8.69
CA THR A 195 -8.13 7.60 9.34
C THR A 195 -7.23 7.42 10.57
N LYS A 196 -7.52 6.42 11.40
CA LYS A 196 -6.68 6.10 12.58
C LYS A 196 -5.30 5.63 12.16
N ASN A 197 -5.22 4.74 11.17
CA ASN A 197 -3.96 4.23 10.64
C ASN A 197 -3.10 5.35 10.05
N GLU A 198 -3.68 6.16 9.17
CA GLU A 198 -2.96 7.26 8.53
C GLU A 198 -2.48 8.30 9.56
N ALA A 199 -3.28 8.59 10.59
CA ALA A 199 -2.84 9.44 11.69
C ALA A 199 -1.61 8.87 12.40
N VAL A 200 -1.59 7.57 12.69
CA VAL A 200 -0.43 6.90 13.33
C VAL A 200 0.80 6.98 12.43
N TRP A 201 0.65 6.61 11.14
CA TRP A 201 1.77 6.64 10.19
C TRP A 201 2.31 8.05 10.00
N SER A 202 1.45 9.04 9.86
CA SER A 202 1.82 10.45 9.66
C SER A 202 2.47 11.11 10.87
N ASN A 203 2.38 10.50 12.05
CA ASN A 203 3.03 10.96 13.28
C ASN A 203 4.37 10.25 13.57
N ASP A 204 4.91 9.55 12.58
CA ASP A 204 6.12 8.73 12.72
C ASP A 204 5.98 7.65 13.81
N ALA A 205 4.75 7.16 14.01
CA ALA A 205 4.37 6.17 14.99
C ALA A 205 4.05 4.82 14.32
N GLU A 206 3.90 3.79 15.13
CA GLU A 206 3.58 2.44 14.70
C GLU A 206 2.94 1.65 15.85
N TYR A 207 2.19 0.61 15.52
CA TYR A 207 1.58 -0.26 16.54
C TYR A 207 2.55 -1.30 17.09
N ILE A 208 3.36 -1.84 16.20
CA ILE A 208 4.42 -2.81 16.52
C ILE A 208 5.71 -2.31 15.88
N GLY A 209 6.74 -2.19 16.68
CA GLY A 209 8.09 -1.85 16.24
C GLY A 209 9.02 -3.06 16.20
N MET A 210 10.24 -2.83 15.72
CA MET A 210 11.32 -3.82 15.74
C MET A 210 12.53 -3.21 16.44
N GLU A 211 12.93 -3.78 17.57
CA GLU A 211 14.11 -3.35 18.33
C GLU A 211 15.02 -4.55 18.63
N ASN A 212 16.29 -4.45 18.23
CA ASN A 212 17.27 -5.52 18.41
C ASN A 212 16.79 -6.90 17.88
N GLY A 213 16.09 -6.92 16.76
CA GLY A 213 15.55 -8.13 16.14
C GLY A 213 14.34 -8.74 16.85
N LYS A 214 13.67 -7.98 17.71
CA LYS A 214 12.47 -8.42 18.44
C LYS A 214 11.32 -7.47 18.19
N TYR A 215 10.12 -8.02 18.09
CA TYR A 215 8.90 -7.22 18.07
C TYR A 215 8.67 -6.52 19.41
N VAL A 216 8.31 -5.25 19.34
CA VAL A 216 8.03 -4.40 20.49
C VAL A 216 6.65 -3.78 20.33
N ASN A 217 5.83 -3.89 21.38
CA ASN A 217 4.53 -3.21 21.42
C ASN A 217 4.72 -1.69 21.51
N LYS A 218 4.17 -0.96 20.54
CA LYS A 218 4.18 0.52 20.45
C LYS A 218 2.78 1.12 20.56
N LEU A 219 1.74 0.29 20.82
CA LEU A 219 0.37 0.79 20.94
C LEU A 219 0.20 1.86 22.02
N GLU A 220 0.95 1.75 23.10
CA GLU A 220 0.90 2.68 24.24
C GLU A 220 2.01 3.76 24.18
N SER A 221 2.74 3.87 23.08
CA SER A 221 3.72 4.96 22.91
C SER A 221 3.01 6.31 22.85
N ASP A 222 3.68 7.35 23.34
CA ASP A 222 3.11 8.70 23.36
C ASP A 222 2.72 9.17 21.95
N GLU A 223 3.52 8.84 20.94
CA GLU A 223 3.29 9.20 19.54
C GLU A 223 2.06 8.48 18.96
N THR A 224 1.87 7.20 19.26
CA THR A 224 0.71 6.42 18.80
C THR A 224 -0.57 6.90 19.49
N LEU A 225 -0.55 7.09 20.81
CA LEU A 225 -1.70 7.61 21.56
C LEU A 225 -2.06 9.03 21.12
N GLN A 226 -1.08 9.89 20.89
CA GLN A 226 -1.31 11.24 20.35
C GLN A 226 -2.03 11.17 19.00
N ALA A 227 -1.59 10.29 18.11
CA ALA A 227 -2.17 10.14 16.78
C ALA A 227 -3.62 9.62 16.83
N LEU A 228 -3.88 8.60 17.62
CA LEU A 228 -5.22 8.03 17.76
C LEU A 228 -6.20 9.03 18.41
N ASN A 229 -5.77 9.75 19.43
CA ASN A 229 -6.60 10.79 20.06
C ASN A 229 -6.90 11.94 19.08
N TRP A 230 -5.91 12.39 18.31
CA TRP A 230 -6.12 13.41 17.28
C TRP A 230 -7.12 12.94 16.22
N ALA A 231 -6.96 11.71 15.70
CA ALA A 231 -7.88 11.16 14.69
C ALA A 231 -9.32 11.07 15.19
N LEU A 232 -9.51 10.61 16.44
CA LEU A 232 -10.84 10.52 17.06
C LEU A 232 -11.47 11.89 17.26
N ASP A 233 -10.68 12.88 17.69
CA ASP A 233 -11.15 14.26 17.87
C ASP A 233 -11.54 14.90 16.53
N MET A 234 -10.74 14.72 15.47
CA MET A 234 -11.04 15.18 14.12
C MET A 234 -12.34 14.58 13.58
N MET A 235 -12.52 13.27 13.73
CA MET A 235 -13.75 12.60 13.30
C MET A 235 -14.96 13.06 14.12
N ALA A 236 -14.82 13.24 15.43
CA ALA A 236 -15.91 13.72 16.28
C ALA A 236 -16.39 15.14 15.91
N LYS A 237 -15.48 16.01 15.50
CA LYS A 237 -15.80 17.41 15.17
C LYS A 237 -16.25 17.61 13.73
N TYR A 238 -15.69 16.90 12.76
CA TYR A 238 -15.77 17.28 11.34
C TYR A 238 -16.33 16.21 10.42
N LYS A 239 -16.59 15.00 10.92
CA LYS A 239 -17.07 13.89 10.08
C LYS A 239 -18.59 13.93 9.90
N TYR A 240 -19.00 13.96 8.63
CA TYR A 240 -20.38 13.63 8.26
C TYR A 240 -20.61 12.13 8.31
N MET A 241 -21.64 11.70 8.96
CA MET A 241 -22.11 10.32 8.95
C MET A 241 -23.62 10.32 9.15
N PRO A 242 -24.43 9.99 8.12
CA PRO A 242 -25.87 9.95 8.25
C PRO A 242 -26.31 8.82 9.18
N GLU A 243 -27.46 9.01 9.82
CA GLU A 243 -28.03 8.00 10.71
C GLU A 243 -28.29 6.68 9.96
N GLY A 244 -27.84 5.57 10.54
CA GLY A 244 -27.98 4.23 9.95
C GLY A 244 -27.05 3.94 8.77
N ALA A 245 -26.03 4.76 8.55
CA ALA A 245 -25.05 4.52 7.49
C ALA A 245 -24.23 3.24 7.77
N GLU A 246 -23.96 2.49 6.71
CA GLU A 246 -23.02 1.37 6.75
C GLU A 246 -21.58 1.88 6.88
N TRP A 247 -20.65 1.02 7.27
CA TRP A 247 -19.24 1.40 7.49
C TRP A 247 -18.56 2.00 6.26
N ASP A 248 -19.00 1.60 5.06
CA ASP A 248 -18.42 2.03 3.78
C ASP A 248 -19.22 3.15 3.08
N TYR A 249 -20.08 3.86 3.83
CA TYR A 249 -20.91 4.98 3.32
C TYR A 249 -20.11 6.03 2.56
N TRP A 250 -18.84 6.22 2.91
CA TRP A 250 -17.92 7.17 2.32
C TRP A 250 -17.69 6.95 0.81
N LYS A 251 -17.86 5.72 0.32
CA LYS A 251 -17.75 5.38 -1.12
C LYS A 251 -18.79 6.13 -1.97
N THR A 252 -19.91 6.44 -1.40
CA THR A 252 -20.96 7.23 -2.06
C THR A 252 -21.02 8.67 -1.57
N ALA A 253 -20.76 8.92 -0.30
CA ALA A 253 -20.82 10.25 0.30
C ALA A 253 -19.79 11.23 -0.30
N PHE A 254 -18.56 10.80 -0.52
CA PHE A 254 -17.55 11.66 -1.11
C PHE A 254 -17.88 12.02 -2.58
N PRO A 255 -18.19 11.09 -3.48
CA PRO A 255 -18.63 11.44 -4.84
C PRO A 255 -19.87 12.33 -4.89
N ASN A 256 -20.78 12.20 -3.92
CA ASN A 256 -21.97 13.05 -3.82
C ASN A 256 -21.68 14.47 -3.31
N GLY A 257 -20.47 14.73 -2.81
CA GLY A 257 -20.13 16.03 -2.23
C GLY A 257 -20.63 16.23 -0.81
N ASP A 258 -20.84 15.17 -0.04
CA ASP A 258 -21.31 15.25 1.36
C ASP A 258 -20.16 15.62 2.33
N GLY A 259 -18.92 15.57 1.88
CA GLY A 259 -17.73 16.03 2.59
C GLY A 259 -16.63 16.49 1.64
N ALA A 260 -15.85 17.46 2.07
CA ALA A 260 -14.78 18.05 1.25
C ALA A 260 -13.53 17.19 1.18
N PHE A 261 -13.25 16.41 2.22
CA PHE A 261 -12.09 15.52 2.33
C PHE A 261 -12.50 14.09 2.58
N LEU A 262 -11.72 13.18 2.02
CA LEU A 262 -11.80 11.74 2.30
C LEU A 262 -10.40 11.19 2.56
N VAL A 263 -10.19 10.54 3.71
CA VAL A 263 -9.03 9.67 3.93
C VAL A 263 -9.26 8.36 3.22
N GLY A 264 -8.42 8.02 2.26
CA GLY A 264 -8.64 6.82 1.44
C GLY A 264 -7.42 6.43 0.63
N GLN A 265 -7.51 5.28 0.00
CA GLN A 265 -6.40 4.72 -0.76
C GLN A 265 -6.39 5.19 -2.21
N ALA A 266 -5.20 5.27 -2.80
CA ALA A 266 -5.01 5.81 -4.16
C ALA A 266 -5.82 5.10 -5.25
N TYR A 267 -6.10 3.79 -5.11
CA TYR A 267 -6.86 3.02 -6.09
C TYR A 267 -8.33 3.47 -6.25
N LEU A 268 -8.89 4.17 -5.26
CA LEU A 268 -10.28 4.64 -5.29
C LEU A 268 -10.55 5.59 -6.46
N ALA A 269 -9.54 6.34 -6.92
CA ALA A 269 -9.67 7.23 -8.07
C ALA A 269 -10.11 6.50 -9.34
N ALA A 270 -9.59 5.27 -9.56
CA ALA A 270 -9.92 4.45 -10.72
C ALA A 270 -11.22 3.67 -10.56
N ASN A 271 -11.68 3.46 -9.35
CA ASN A 271 -12.84 2.62 -9.02
C ASN A 271 -14.05 3.46 -8.60
N GLU A 272 -14.18 3.77 -7.32
CA GLU A 272 -15.34 4.42 -6.72
C GLU A 272 -15.55 5.86 -7.21
N PHE A 273 -14.44 6.57 -7.56
CA PHE A 273 -14.51 8.00 -7.94
C PHE A 273 -14.39 8.24 -9.44
N LYS A 274 -14.32 7.17 -10.24
CA LYS A 274 -14.18 7.25 -11.69
C LYS A 274 -15.23 8.16 -12.34
N ASP A 275 -16.47 8.06 -11.93
CA ASP A 275 -17.62 8.77 -12.52
C ASP A 275 -18.07 9.97 -11.66
N MET A 276 -17.27 10.40 -10.69
CA MET A 276 -17.55 11.57 -9.86
C MET A 276 -17.65 12.84 -10.71
N GLU A 277 -18.70 13.64 -10.52
CA GLU A 277 -18.94 14.87 -11.30
C GLU A 277 -17.97 15.99 -10.91
N ASP A 278 -17.73 16.17 -9.61
CA ASP A 278 -16.80 17.17 -9.10
C ASP A 278 -15.34 16.74 -9.35
N ASP A 279 -14.48 17.70 -9.67
CA ASP A 279 -13.06 17.49 -9.70
C ASP A 279 -12.48 17.28 -8.29
N PHE A 280 -11.54 16.37 -8.19
CA PHE A 280 -10.83 16.08 -6.95
C PHE A 280 -9.31 16.09 -7.16
N GLY A 281 -8.60 16.36 -6.07
CA GLY A 281 -7.17 16.19 -5.96
C GLY A 281 -6.82 15.14 -4.91
N PHE A 282 -5.54 14.79 -4.85
CA PHE A 282 -5.01 13.80 -3.92
C PHE A 282 -3.66 14.22 -3.38
N VAL A 283 -3.53 14.23 -2.06
CA VAL A 283 -2.30 14.57 -1.35
C VAL A 283 -1.94 13.51 -0.32
N CYS A 284 -0.68 13.49 0.10
CA CYS A 284 -0.28 12.71 1.26
C CYS A 284 -1.13 13.09 2.48
N PHE A 285 -1.36 12.15 3.38
CA PHE A 285 -1.97 12.47 4.66
C PHE A 285 -1.11 13.52 5.39
N PRO A 286 -1.70 14.56 6.01
CA PRO A 286 -0.95 15.66 6.60
C PRO A 286 -0.02 15.17 7.71
N LYS A 287 1.18 15.77 7.80
CA LYS A 287 2.18 15.37 8.81
C LYS A 287 1.72 15.68 10.23
N GLY A 288 1.90 14.70 11.11
CA GLY A 288 1.83 14.90 12.55
C GLY A 288 3.07 15.63 13.10
N PRO A 289 3.01 16.10 14.35
CA PRO A 289 4.08 16.89 14.97
C PRO A 289 5.42 16.16 15.12
N ASN A 290 5.43 14.84 15.15
CA ASN A 290 6.63 14.03 15.32
C ASN A 290 7.27 13.60 13.98
N ALA A 291 6.56 13.76 12.87
CA ALA A 291 7.05 13.32 11.57
C ALA A 291 7.92 14.38 10.88
N LYS A 292 9.01 13.92 10.27
CA LYS A 292 9.90 14.76 9.46
C LYS A 292 9.42 14.93 8.03
N ASP A 293 8.80 13.87 7.48
CA ASP A 293 8.32 13.83 6.10
C ASP A 293 6.98 13.07 6.02
N TYR A 294 6.34 13.11 4.86
CA TYR A 294 5.15 12.34 4.57
C TYR A 294 5.52 10.87 4.42
N ARG A 295 4.71 9.98 4.97
CA ARG A 295 4.92 8.54 4.95
C ARG A 295 3.78 7.84 4.22
N ASN A 296 4.11 6.76 3.53
CA ASN A 296 3.14 5.90 2.88
C ASN A 296 3.31 4.46 3.40
N CYS A 297 2.36 4.00 4.21
CA CYS A 297 2.33 2.60 4.59
C CYS A 297 1.70 1.79 3.46
N TYR A 298 2.40 0.79 2.94
CA TYR A 298 1.89 -0.09 1.92
C TYR A 298 2.01 -1.54 2.36
N THR A 299 1.05 -2.34 1.92
CA THR A 299 1.14 -3.79 1.98
C THR A 299 1.63 -4.28 0.65
N ASP A 300 2.65 -5.13 0.65
CA ASP A 300 3.22 -5.57 -0.60
C ASP A 300 2.79 -7.00 -0.95
N ASN A 301 2.88 -7.27 -2.23
CA ASN A 301 2.75 -8.59 -2.79
C ASN A 301 4.09 -9.31 -2.64
N ILE A 302 4.14 -10.32 -1.79
CA ILE A 302 5.37 -11.01 -1.44
C ILE A 302 5.62 -12.15 -2.42
N TYR A 303 6.71 -12.07 -3.15
CA TYR A 303 7.17 -13.15 -4.03
C TYR A 303 7.89 -14.20 -3.19
N ALA A 304 7.40 -15.43 -3.24
CA ALA A 304 7.92 -16.56 -2.50
C ALA A 304 8.11 -17.79 -3.37
N ILE A 305 9.11 -18.58 -3.04
CA ILE A 305 9.39 -19.89 -3.66
C ILE A 305 9.06 -20.97 -2.62
N PRO A 306 8.28 -22.00 -2.95
CA PRO A 306 7.96 -23.05 -1.99
C PRO A 306 9.16 -23.94 -1.68
N ALA A 307 9.27 -24.38 -0.43
CA ALA A 307 10.38 -25.21 0.05
C ALA A 307 10.38 -26.65 -0.51
N CYS A 308 9.29 -27.09 -1.15
CA CYS A 308 9.22 -28.41 -1.78
C CYS A 308 10.08 -28.56 -3.04
N TYR A 309 10.63 -27.48 -3.58
CA TYR A 309 11.55 -27.54 -4.71
C TYR A 309 12.95 -27.97 -4.26
N ASP A 310 13.63 -28.76 -5.10
CA ASP A 310 15.05 -29.01 -4.92
C ASP A 310 15.90 -27.75 -5.21
N ALA A 311 17.16 -27.79 -4.83
CA ALA A 311 18.04 -26.64 -4.92
C ALA A 311 18.30 -26.15 -6.36
N ASP A 312 18.35 -27.04 -7.34
CA ASP A 312 18.56 -26.69 -8.75
C ASP A 312 17.32 -25.98 -9.30
N LYS A 313 16.14 -26.54 -9.05
CA LYS A 313 14.86 -25.92 -9.45
C LYS A 313 14.65 -24.56 -8.79
N ALA A 314 14.87 -24.45 -7.49
CA ALA A 314 14.72 -23.22 -6.77
C ALA A 314 15.70 -22.13 -7.27
N TRP A 315 16.95 -22.49 -7.52
CA TRP A 315 17.95 -21.58 -8.07
C TRP A 315 17.57 -21.09 -9.48
N LYS A 316 17.14 -21.97 -10.36
CA LYS A 316 16.73 -21.61 -11.73
C LYS A 316 15.54 -20.66 -11.75
N ILE A 317 14.54 -20.93 -10.91
CA ILE A 317 13.35 -20.08 -10.79
C ILE A 317 13.74 -18.70 -10.23
N ALA A 318 14.57 -18.66 -9.18
CA ALA A 318 15.04 -17.41 -8.59
C ALA A 318 15.89 -16.60 -9.57
N PHE A 319 16.79 -17.25 -10.31
CA PHE A 319 17.60 -16.61 -11.34
C PHE A 319 16.72 -15.99 -12.45
N ALA A 320 15.77 -16.75 -12.97
CA ALA A 320 14.87 -16.27 -14.00
C ALA A 320 14.03 -15.09 -13.52
N LEU A 321 13.45 -15.19 -12.31
CA LEU A 321 12.71 -14.11 -11.68
C LEU A 321 13.58 -12.86 -11.50
N ASN A 322 14.80 -13.04 -10.99
CA ASN A 322 15.74 -11.95 -10.78
C ASN A 322 16.09 -11.23 -12.08
N ALA A 323 16.41 -11.98 -13.13
CA ALA A 323 16.73 -11.42 -14.44
C ALA A 323 15.52 -10.72 -15.09
N TYR A 324 14.35 -11.35 -15.04
CA TYR A 324 13.11 -10.83 -15.62
C TYR A 324 12.61 -9.54 -14.96
N THR A 325 12.88 -9.36 -13.68
CA THR A 325 12.43 -8.21 -12.87
C THR A 325 13.50 -7.12 -12.69
N ASN A 326 14.62 -7.21 -13.37
CA ASN A 326 15.62 -6.13 -13.34
C ASN A 326 15.08 -4.85 -13.98
N ARG A 327 15.66 -3.73 -13.56
CA ARG A 327 15.38 -2.43 -14.18
C ARG A 327 15.71 -2.49 -15.68
N VAL A 328 14.86 -1.90 -16.49
CA VAL A 328 15.03 -1.87 -17.95
C VAL A 328 16.21 -0.95 -18.28
N PRO A 329 17.20 -1.41 -19.08
CA PRO A 329 18.34 -0.58 -19.47
C PRO A 329 17.91 0.74 -20.13
N GLY A 330 18.46 1.85 -19.62
CA GLY A 330 18.10 3.21 -20.05
C GLY A 330 16.85 3.79 -19.36
N TYR A 331 16.22 3.02 -18.47
CA TYR A 331 15.05 3.43 -17.68
C TYR A 331 15.25 3.07 -16.19
N GLU A 332 16.46 3.07 -15.69
CA GLU A 332 16.79 2.61 -14.35
C GLU A 332 16.05 3.41 -13.25
N ASP A 333 15.88 4.72 -13.49
CA ASP A 333 15.19 5.64 -12.58
C ASP A 333 13.71 5.85 -12.93
N TYR A 334 13.19 5.14 -13.95
CA TYR A 334 11.81 5.31 -14.36
C TYR A 334 10.84 4.67 -13.36
N ASN A 335 9.86 5.46 -12.92
CA ASN A 335 8.79 4.97 -12.06
C ASN A 335 7.58 4.56 -12.92
N ASP A 336 7.49 3.28 -13.23
CA ASP A 336 6.43 2.71 -14.07
C ASP A 336 5.06 2.67 -13.40
N ARG A 337 4.97 2.82 -12.07
CA ARG A 337 3.68 2.92 -11.37
C ARG A 337 2.94 4.21 -11.71
N LEU A 338 3.64 5.30 -12.04
CA LEU A 338 2.99 6.59 -12.32
C LEU A 338 2.06 6.52 -13.53
N SER A 339 2.43 5.77 -14.56
CA SER A 339 1.66 5.72 -15.82
C SER A 339 0.21 5.29 -15.63
N GLY A 340 -0.06 4.35 -14.72
CA GLY A 340 -1.41 3.87 -14.43
C GLY A 340 -2.29 4.88 -13.68
N TYR A 341 -1.69 5.85 -13.03
CA TYR A 341 -2.42 6.84 -12.24
C TYR A 341 -2.85 8.07 -13.03
N TYR A 342 -2.13 8.44 -14.12
CA TYR A 342 -2.52 9.59 -14.95
C TYR A 342 -3.90 9.46 -15.59
N ASP A 343 -4.37 8.22 -15.83
CA ASP A 343 -5.70 7.96 -16.38
C ASP A 343 -6.82 8.03 -15.33
N SER A 344 -6.49 7.93 -14.05
CA SER A 344 -7.47 7.83 -12.96
C SER A 344 -7.60 9.12 -12.15
N PHE A 345 -6.52 9.88 -11.98
CA PHE A 345 -6.58 11.18 -11.30
C PHE A 345 -6.99 12.30 -12.27
N ARG A 346 -7.52 13.39 -11.72
CA ARG A 346 -8.10 14.51 -12.48
C ARG A 346 -7.09 15.61 -12.82
N ASP A 347 -5.92 15.59 -12.15
CA ASP A 347 -4.83 16.53 -12.36
C ASP A 347 -3.48 15.80 -12.31
N THR A 348 -2.46 16.43 -12.87
CA THR A 348 -1.09 15.90 -12.87
C THR A 348 -0.41 16.05 -11.51
N GLU A 349 -0.81 17.04 -10.73
CA GLU A 349 -0.27 17.31 -9.38
C GLU A 349 -0.50 16.14 -8.43
N SER A 350 -1.67 15.50 -8.48
CA SER A 350 -1.93 14.27 -7.70
C SER A 350 -0.91 13.17 -7.99
N VAL A 351 -0.48 13.03 -9.24
CA VAL A 351 0.48 12.01 -9.64
C VAL A 351 1.91 12.47 -9.40
N ASP A 352 2.30 13.62 -9.94
CA ASP A 352 3.68 14.09 -9.92
C ASP A 352 4.17 14.48 -8.53
N LEU A 353 3.30 15.08 -7.70
CA LEU A 353 3.65 15.58 -6.37
C LEU A 353 3.28 14.62 -5.25
N THR A 354 2.28 13.79 -5.42
CA THR A 354 1.78 12.89 -4.36
C THR A 354 2.12 11.44 -4.61
N ILE A 355 1.65 10.84 -5.71
CA ILE A 355 1.90 9.41 -6.00
C ILE A 355 3.41 9.14 -6.11
N ALA A 356 4.15 10.00 -6.81
CA ALA A 356 5.61 9.87 -6.93
C ALA A 356 6.29 9.88 -5.54
N ARG A 357 5.90 10.80 -4.67
CA ARG A 357 6.41 10.89 -3.28
C ARG A 357 6.07 9.65 -2.45
N MET A 358 4.85 9.13 -2.58
CA MET A 358 4.43 7.91 -1.88
C MET A 358 5.28 6.70 -2.29
N CYS A 359 5.62 6.58 -3.58
CA CYS A 359 6.50 5.54 -4.08
C CYS A 359 7.92 5.63 -3.49
N GLU A 360 8.41 6.84 -3.23
CA GLU A 360 9.74 7.07 -2.65
C GLU A 360 9.78 6.85 -1.13
N ASN A 361 8.71 7.26 -0.44
CA ASN A 361 8.61 7.24 1.03
C ASN A 361 7.79 6.05 1.55
N GLY A 362 7.71 4.97 0.79
CA GLY A 362 6.98 3.77 1.17
C GLY A 362 7.68 3.00 2.29
N PHE A 363 6.89 2.52 3.25
CA PHE A 363 7.34 1.64 4.32
C PHE A 363 6.31 0.55 4.61
N THR A 364 6.74 -0.54 5.24
CA THR A 364 5.87 -1.63 5.69
C THR A 364 5.84 -1.69 7.21
N THR A 365 4.75 -2.23 7.75
CA THR A 365 4.58 -2.39 9.20
C THR A 365 4.66 -3.85 9.62
N TYR A 366 4.97 -4.08 10.90
CA TYR A 366 5.15 -5.44 11.43
C TYR A 366 3.87 -6.07 11.99
N HIS A 367 2.82 -5.29 12.28
CA HIS A 367 1.66 -5.82 12.99
C HIS A 367 0.91 -6.91 12.22
N ASP A 368 0.85 -6.82 10.89
CA ASP A 368 0.24 -7.85 10.04
C ASP A 368 1.06 -9.15 9.97
N MET A 369 2.31 -9.12 10.43
CA MET A 369 3.21 -10.27 10.46
C MET A 369 3.15 -11.04 11.79
N ILE A 370 2.24 -10.68 12.70
CA ILE A 370 2.10 -11.35 14.00
C ILE A 370 0.89 -12.28 13.96
N PRO A 371 1.10 -13.60 14.06
CA PRO A 371 0.00 -14.57 14.10
C PRO A 371 -0.97 -14.28 15.25
N GLY A 372 -2.26 -14.25 14.94
CA GLY A 372 -3.32 -14.03 15.92
C GLY A 372 -3.54 -12.57 16.33
N LEU A 373 -2.76 -11.63 15.79
CA LEU A 373 -3.02 -10.21 15.97
C LEU A 373 -3.94 -9.71 14.84
N SER A 374 -5.12 -9.24 15.20
CA SER A 374 -6.05 -8.53 14.32
C SER A 374 -6.35 -7.16 14.93
N LEU A 375 -5.57 -6.16 14.58
CA LEU A 375 -5.72 -4.81 15.14
C LEU A 375 -7.09 -4.20 14.87
N GLY A 376 -7.70 -4.47 13.71
CA GLY A 376 -9.05 -4.03 13.39
C GLY A 376 -10.05 -4.53 14.41
N GLU A 377 -10.22 -5.85 14.53
CA GLU A 377 -11.20 -6.48 15.40
C GLU A 377 -10.88 -6.29 16.89
N GLN A 378 -9.62 -6.42 17.26
CA GLN A 378 -9.22 -6.42 18.68
C GLN A 378 -9.13 -5.02 19.27
N PHE A 379 -8.90 -4.00 18.42
CA PHE A 379 -8.62 -2.66 18.92
C PHE A 379 -9.27 -1.53 18.11
N LEU A 380 -8.94 -1.39 16.81
CA LEU A 380 -9.27 -0.16 16.05
C LEU A 380 -10.76 0.07 15.89
N TRP A 381 -11.57 -0.98 15.69
CA TRP A 381 -13.00 -0.83 15.48
C TRP A 381 -13.73 -0.39 16.75
N GLY A 382 -13.24 -0.81 17.92
CA GLY A 382 -13.76 -0.40 19.22
C GLY A 382 -13.14 0.84 19.84
N CYS A 383 -12.11 1.42 19.19
CA CYS A 383 -11.40 2.59 19.70
C CYS A 383 -12.28 3.83 19.66
N THR A 384 -12.49 4.45 20.82
CA THR A 384 -13.33 5.65 21.01
C THR A 384 -12.53 6.80 21.61
N ILE A 385 -13.17 7.98 21.79
CA ILE A 385 -12.51 9.22 22.27
C ILE A 385 -11.80 9.09 23.61
N ASP A 386 -12.19 8.15 24.46
CA ASP A 386 -11.59 8.00 25.79
C ASP A 386 -10.55 6.88 25.84
N LEU A 387 -9.45 7.05 25.10
CA LEU A 387 -8.32 6.12 25.12
C LEU A 387 -7.57 6.10 26.44
N SER A 388 -7.76 7.11 27.31
CA SER A 388 -7.14 7.16 28.65
C SER A 388 -7.65 6.08 29.59
N LEU A 389 -8.79 5.47 29.29
CA LEU A 389 -9.41 4.41 30.07
C LEU A 389 -9.14 3.01 29.53
N ILE A 390 -8.46 2.87 28.41
CA ILE A 390 -8.13 1.55 27.85
C ILE A 390 -6.87 1.03 28.53
N HIS A 391 -7.06 0.32 29.63
CA HIS A 391 -6.06 -0.59 30.16
C HIS A 391 -6.17 -1.91 29.38
N ILE A 392 -5.36 -2.02 28.34
CA ILE A 392 -5.21 -3.26 27.56
C ILE A 392 -4.28 -4.22 28.31
#